data_dbfab1b0c82892ab36fb87207cfb4bd6
#
_entry.id   dbfab1b0c82892ab36fb87207cfb4bd6
#
_cell.length_a   1.000
_cell.length_b   1.000
_cell.length_c   1.000
_cell.angle_alpha   90.00
_cell.angle_beta   90.00
_cell.angle_gamma   90.00
#
_symmetry.space_group_name_H-M   'P 1'
#
loop_
_entity.id
_entity.type
_entity.pdbx_description
1 polymer ?
#
loop_
_entity_poly.entity_id
_entity_poly.type
_entity_poly.pdbx_seq_one_letter_code
_entity_poly.pdbx_strand_id
1 'polypeptide(L)'
;MCMNNRDQVLVEELKNGKEKTLKIFYEEYFALFVSFANSLLPSEEECKDVVHDVFLKYWDCKEDFNNLIAIRAFFYKSIRNTCLNLIRHQQVHQKYLTENLQYLESD
;
A
#
# COMPACT_ATOMS: atom_id res chain seq x y z
N MET A 1 24.24 2.57 10.32
CA MET A 1 24.42 1.46 9.40
C MET A 1 24.36 1.95 7.96
N CYS A 2 25.38 1.70 7.18
CA CYS A 2 25.44 2.22 5.83
C CYS A 2 24.63 1.35 4.88
N MET A 3 23.85 1.99 4.01
CA MET A 3 23.26 1.28 2.88
C MET A 3 24.39 0.78 1.98
N ASN A 4 24.21 -0.40 1.38
CA ASN A 4 25.20 -0.83 0.40
C ASN A 4 25.06 0.02 -0.88
N ASN A 5 26.08 -0.03 -1.74
CA ASN A 5 26.13 0.80 -2.94
C ASN A 5 24.96 0.51 -3.89
N ARG A 6 24.49 -0.72 -3.92
CA ARG A 6 23.35 -1.14 -4.75
C ARG A 6 22.07 -0.42 -4.34
N ASP A 7 21.82 -0.32 -3.03
CA ASP A 7 20.64 0.35 -2.51
C ASP A 7 20.69 1.85 -2.77
N GLN A 8 21.88 2.45 -2.65
CA GLN A 8 22.06 3.87 -2.94
C GLN A 8 21.80 4.19 -4.41
N VAL A 9 22.29 3.38 -5.31
CA VAL A 9 22.06 3.54 -6.75
C VAL A 9 20.57 3.39 -7.06
N LEU A 10 19.93 2.40 -6.48
CA LEU A 10 18.50 2.17 -6.66
C LEU A 10 17.69 3.38 -6.24
N VAL A 11 17.96 3.92 -5.05
CA VAL A 11 17.24 5.09 -4.51
C VAL A 11 17.44 6.31 -5.40
N GLU A 12 18.67 6.57 -5.84
CA GLU A 12 18.96 7.71 -6.71
C GLU A 12 18.23 7.61 -8.05
N GLU A 13 18.23 6.42 -8.66
CA GLU A 13 17.53 6.20 -9.92
C GLU A 13 16.02 6.37 -9.77
N LEU A 14 15.45 5.88 -8.68
CA LEU A 14 14.04 6.08 -8.37
C LEU A 14 13.73 7.55 -8.18
N LYS A 15 14.57 8.25 -7.45
CA LYS A 15 14.41 9.68 -7.17
C LYS A 15 14.44 10.50 -8.46
N ASN A 16 15.26 10.08 -9.43
CA ASN A 16 15.38 10.75 -10.72
C ASN A 16 14.28 10.35 -11.71
N GLY A 17 13.36 9.48 -11.30
CA GLY A 17 12.23 9.11 -12.12
C GLY A 17 12.53 8.10 -13.21
N LYS A 18 13.54 7.25 -13.01
CA LYS A 18 13.92 6.24 -14.00
C LYS A 18 12.90 5.10 -14.01
N GLU A 19 12.10 5.04 -15.06
CA GLU A 19 11.01 4.07 -15.17
C GLU A 19 11.47 2.62 -15.12
N LYS A 20 12.59 2.32 -15.74
CA LYS A 20 13.15 0.96 -15.73
C LYS A 20 13.47 0.50 -14.30
N THR A 21 14.03 1.39 -13.50
CA THR A 21 14.34 1.10 -12.11
C THR A 21 13.09 0.95 -11.26
N LEU A 22 12.06 1.76 -11.52
CA LEU A 22 10.77 1.60 -10.86
C LEU A 22 10.17 0.22 -11.17
N LYS A 23 10.27 -0.23 -12.41
CA LYS A 23 9.77 -1.54 -12.81
C LYS A 23 10.47 -2.65 -12.03
N ILE A 24 11.79 -2.57 -11.89
CA ILE A 24 12.58 -3.54 -11.12
C ILE A 24 12.15 -3.52 -9.66
N PHE A 25 12.02 -2.34 -9.07
CA PHE A 25 11.57 -2.18 -7.70
C PHE A 25 10.16 -2.75 -7.50
N TYR A 26 9.24 -2.46 -8.42
CA TYR A 26 7.89 -2.98 -8.40
C TYR A 26 7.89 -4.52 -8.43
N GLU A 27 8.66 -5.12 -9.33
CA GLU A 27 8.74 -6.57 -9.45
C GLU A 27 9.32 -7.23 -8.19
N GLU A 28 10.30 -6.60 -7.55
CA GLU A 28 10.91 -7.13 -6.32
C GLU A 28 9.98 -7.05 -5.12
N TYR A 29 9.23 -5.98 -4.98
CA TYR A 29 8.52 -5.68 -3.73
C TYR A 29 7.01 -5.88 -3.81
N PHE A 30 6.43 -5.96 -5.00
CA PHE A 30 4.97 -6.03 -5.14
C PHE A 30 4.37 -7.20 -4.37
N ALA A 31 4.91 -8.40 -4.57
CA ALA A 31 4.39 -9.60 -3.90
C ALA A 31 4.55 -9.52 -2.39
N LEU A 32 5.67 -8.96 -1.92
CA LEU A 32 5.92 -8.77 -0.49
C LEU A 32 4.90 -7.82 0.12
N PHE A 33 4.62 -6.71 -0.55
CA PHE A 33 3.66 -5.74 -0.05
C PHE A 33 2.22 -6.27 -0.12
N VAL A 34 1.89 -7.03 -1.15
CA VAL A 34 0.58 -7.69 -1.24
C VAL A 34 0.42 -8.69 -0.10
N SER A 35 1.45 -9.46 0.21
CA SER A 35 1.42 -10.40 1.33
C SER A 35 1.18 -9.68 2.66
N PHE A 36 1.83 -8.53 2.84
CA PHE A 36 1.60 -7.71 4.03
C PHE A 36 0.15 -7.21 4.09
N ALA A 37 -0.37 -6.68 2.98
CA ALA A 37 -1.76 -6.22 2.92
C ALA A 37 -2.74 -7.37 3.19
N ASN A 38 -2.42 -8.57 2.71
CA ASN A 38 -3.27 -9.74 2.90
C ASN A 38 -3.31 -10.22 4.35
N SER A 39 -2.36 -9.81 5.18
CA SER A 39 -2.44 -10.04 6.61
C SER A 39 -3.51 -9.17 7.28
N LEU A 40 -3.96 -8.13 6.60
CA LEU A 40 -4.96 -7.17 7.10
C LEU A 40 -6.31 -7.31 6.39
N LEU A 41 -6.30 -7.62 5.09
CA LEU A 41 -7.51 -7.77 4.27
C LEU A 41 -7.59 -9.18 3.71
N PRO A 42 -8.77 -9.81 3.71
CA PRO A 42 -8.91 -11.18 3.20
C PRO A 42 -8.89 -11.28 1.68
N SER A 43 -9.28 -10.23 0.96
CA SER A 43 -9.37 -10.26 -0.50
C SER A 43 -8.02 -9.94 -1.14
N GLU A 44 -7.48 -10.89 -1.89
CA GLU A 44 -6.23 -10.70 -2.61
C GLU A 44 -6.34 -9.59 -3.66
N GLU A 45 -7.49 -9.48 -4.35
CA GLU A 45 -7.70 -8.42 -5.33
C GLU A 45 -7.66 -7.04 -4.69
N GLU A 46 -8.32 -6.87 -3.55
CA GLU A 46 -8.28 -5.61 -2.82
C GLU A 46 -6.86 -5.27 -2.38
N CYS A 47 -6.10 -6.29 -1.93
CA CYS A 47 -4.70 -6.10 -1.54
C CYS A 47 -3.85 -5.61 -2.70
N LYS A 48 -4.02 -6.20 -3.88
CA LYS A 48 -3.30 -5.77 -5.07
C LYS A 48 -3.63 -4.32 -5.44
N ASP A 49 -4.90 -3.95 -5.37
CA ASP A 49 -5.33 -2.59 -5.65
C ASP A 49 -4.74 -1.60 -4.67
N VAL A 50 -4.73 -1.93 -3.38
CA VAL A 50 -4.13 -1.09 -2.35
C VAL A 50 -2.65 -0.87 -2.62
N VAL A 51 -1.91 -1.94 -2.88
CA VAL A 51 -0.47 -1.85 -3.12
C VAL A 51 -0.19 -1.04 -4.39
N HIS A 52 -0.97 -1.27 -5.44
CA HIS A 52 -0.83 -0.51 -6.68
C HIS A 52 -1.03 1.00 -6.45
N ASP A 53 -2.08 1.36 -5.71
CA ASP A 53 -2.34 2.77 -5.38
C ASP A 53 -1.21 3.39 -4.57
N VAL A 54 -0.61 2.64 -3.65
CA VAL A 54 0.51 3.14 -2.86
C VAL A 54 1.75 3.34 -3.74
N PHE A 55 1.99 2.47 -4.72
CA PHE A 55 3.07 2.69 -5.69
C PHE A 55 2.86 3.99 -6.47
N LEU A 56 1.63 4.29 -6.87
CA LEU A 56 1.34 5.55 -7.56
C LEU A 56 1.59 6.76 -6.65
N LYS A 57 1.18 6.70 -5.41
CA LYS A 57 1.45 7.76 -4.43
C LYS A 57 2.94 7.94 -4.21
N TYR A 58 3.68 6.84 -4.08
CA TYR A 58 5.11 6.90 -3.93
C TYR A 58 5.76 7.61 -5.12
N TRP A 59 5.33 7.27 -6.35
CA TRP A 59 5.89 7.86 -7.55
C TRP A 59 5.72 9.38 -7.57
N ASP A 60 4.60 9.87 -7.06
CA ASP A 60 4.33 11.32 -6.98
C ASP A 60 5.23 12.02 -5.97
N CYS A 61 5.66 11.33 -4.92
CA CYS A 61 6.49 11.91 -3.86
C CYS A 61 7.88 11.28 -3.76
N LYS A 62 8.33 10.61 -4.82
CA LYS A 62 9.60 9.87 -4.82
C LYS A 62 10.82 10.71 -4.44
N GLU A 63 10.76 12.02 -4.68
CA GLU A 63 11.87 12.93 -4.40
C GLU A 63 12.08 13.16 -2.90
N ASP A 64 11.08 12.84 -2.08
CA ASP A 64 11.13 13.05 -0.64
C ASP A 64 11.95 11.98 0.10
N PHE A 65 12.31 10.89 -0.58
CA PHE A 65 12.95 9.75 0.06
C PHE A 65 14.41 9.64 -0.33
N ASN A 66 15.30 9.59 0.68
CA ASN A 66 16.73 9.57 0.49
C ASN A 66 17.37 8.22 0.77
N ASN A 67 16.61 7.24 1.28
CA ASN A 67 17.13 5.91 1.55
C ASN A 67 16.02 4.86 1.43
N LEU A 68 16.43 3.61 1.26
CA LEU A 68 15.51 2.50 1.05
C LEU A 68 14.64 2.23 2.30
N ILE A 69 15.19 2.44 3.49
CA ILE A 69 14.44 2.25 4.72
C ILE A 69 13.25 3.20 4.78
N ALA A 70 13.45 4.47 4.40
CA ALA A 70 12.37 5.46 4.37
C ALA A 70 11.30 5.10 3.34
N ILE A 71 11.71 4.60 2.16
CA ILE A 71 10.78 4.15 1.14
C ILE A 71 9.94 2.98 1.65
N ARG A 72 10.56 1.97 2.23
CA ARG A 72 9.86 0.81 2.76
C ARG A 72 8.90 1.21 3.89
N ALA A 73 9.34 2.08 4.79
CA ALA A 73 8.49 2.57 5.88
C ALA A 73 7.26 3.29 5.33
N PHE A 74 7.43 4.09 4.29
CA PHE A 74 6.31 4.75 3.61
C PHE A 74 5.31 3.73 3.09
N PHE A 75 5.78 2.69 2.40
CA PHE A 75 4.90 1.66 1.84
C PHE A 75 4.12 0.94 2.94
N TYR A 76 4.80 0.45 3.98
CA TYR A 76 4.14 -0.28 5.04
C TYR A 76 3.10 0.58 5.77
N LYS A 77 3.45 1.82 6.07
CA LYS A 77 2.54 2.75 6.73
C LYS A 77 1.33 3.05 5.86
N SER A 78 1.55 3.35 4.59
CA SER A 78 0.48 3.71 3.66
C SER A 78 -0.44 2.52 3.39
N ILE A 79 0.11 1.33 3.19
CA ILE A 79 -0.66 0.11 2.99
C ILE A 79 -1.51 -0.18 4.22
N ARG A 80 -0.88 -0.12 5.41
CA ARG A 80 -1.60 -0.36 6.66
C ARG A 80 -2.75 0.62 6.85
N ASN A 81 -2.49 1.91 6.66
CA ASN A 81 -3.52 2.93 6.81
C ASN A 81 -4.67 2.74 5.83
N THR A 82 -4.35 2.43 4.58
CA THR A 82 -5.36 2.20 3.55
C THR A 82 -6.20 0.98 3.87
N CYS A 83 -5.57 -0.12 4.28
CA CYS A 83 -6.28 -1.34 4.66
C CYS A 83 -7.19 -1.11 5.85
N LEU A 84 -6.70 -0.41 6.88
CA LEU A 84 -7.53 -0.11 8.06
C LEU A 84 -8.70 0.77 7.72
N ASN A 85 -8.52 1.74 6.82
CA ASN A 85 -9.61 2.60 6.36
C ASN A 85 -10.67 1.80 5.61
N LEU A 86 -10.25 0.86 4.77
CA LEU A 86 -11.18 -0.02 4.06
C LEU A 86 -11.95 -0.90 5.03
N ILE A 87 -11.29 -1.46 6.04
CA ILE A 87 -11.95 -2.27 7.06
C ILE A 87 -13.00 -1.45 7.79
N ARG A 88 -12.67 -0.25 8.22
CA ARG A 88 -13.62 0.65 8.88
C ARG A 88 -14.81 0.95 7.99
N HIS A 89 -14.54 1.24 6.72
CA HIS A 89 -15.58 1.57 5.77
C HIS A 89 -16.54 0.40 5.56
N GLN A 90 -16.01 -0.80 5.44
CA GLN A 90 -16.81 -2.02 5.31
C GLN A 90 -17.64 -2.28 6.56
N GLN A 91 -17.07 -2.08 7.74
CA GLN A 91 -17.77 -2.26 9.01
C GLN A 91 -18.93 -1.27 9.14
N VAL A 92 -18.72 -0.01 8.81
CA VAL A 92 -19.76 1.01 8.84
C VAL A 92 -20.89 0.67 7.87
N HIS A 93 -20.52 0.27 6.65
CA HIS A 93 -21.51 -0.10 5.63
C HIS A 93 -22.34 -1.30 6.07
N GLN A 94 -21.70 -2.32 6.62
CA GLN A 94 -22.38 -3.52 7.08
C GLN A 94 -23.30 -3.22 8.26
N LYS A 95 -22.86 -2.39 9.17
CA LYS A 95 -23.69 -1.94 10.30
C LYS A 95 -24.94 -1.21 9.81
N TYR A 96 -24.76 -0.34 8.83
CA TYR A 96 -25.88 0.41 8.23
C TYR A 96 -26.88 -0.55 7.58
N LEU A 97 -26.41 -1.53 6.83
CA LEU A 97 -27.28 -2.52 6.21
C LEU A 97 -28.02 -3.36 7.24
N THR A 98 -27.34 -3.77 8.31
CA THR A 98 -27.95 -4.56 9.38
C THR A 98 -29.04 -3.75 10.09
N GLU A 99 -28.80 -2.50 10.39
CA GLU A 99 -29.78 -1.63 11.02
C GLU A 99 -31.00 -1.43 10.12
N ASN A 100 -30.79 -1.24 8.82
CA ASN A 100 -31.89 -1.09 7.88
C ASN A 100 -32.71 -2.36 7.73
N LEU A 101 -32.05 -3.53 7.71
CA LEU A 101 -32.75 -4.81 7.64
C LEU A 101 -33.57 -5.06 8.90
N GLN A 102 -33.04 -4.75 10.07
CA GLN A 102 -33.76 -4.86 11.32
C GLN A 102 -35.00 -3.95 11.34
N TYR A 103 -34.85 -2.75 10.82
CA TYR A 103 -35.95 -1.81 10.72
C TYR A 103 -37.08 -2.35 9.82
N LEU A 104 -36.70 -2.93 8.67
CA LEU A 104 -37.67 -3.52 7.75
C LEU A 104 -38.36 -4.74 8.34
N GLU A 105 -37.64 -5.56 9.11
CA GLU A 105 -38.18 -6.75 9.74
C GLU A 105 -39.09 -6.43 10.94
N SER A 106 -38.95 -5.29 11.56
CA SER A 106 -39.75 -4.91 12.74
C SER A 106 -41.17 -4.45 12.39
N ASP A 107 -41.46 -4.33 11.12
CA ASP A 107 -42.80 -4.11 10.65
C ASP A 107 -43.53 -5.46 10.45
#